data_17a075dea028b86f9aa335b609c48535
#
_entry.id   17a075dea028b86f9aa335b609c48535
#
_cell.length_a   1.000
_cell.length_b   1.000
_cell.length_c   1.000
_cell.angle_alpha   90.00
_cell.angle_beta   90.00
_cell.angle_gamma   90.00
#
_symmetry.space_group_name_H-M   'P 1'
#
loop_
_entity.id
_entity.type
_entity.pdbx_description
1 polymer ?
#
loop_
_entity_poly.entity_id
_entity_poly.type
_entity_poly.pdbx_seq_one_letter_code
_entity_poly.pdbx_strand_id
1 'polypeptide(L)'
;MNDIFRSFEAFTKVEPITKGWSEDKKYCVTTEDGTKYLLRITPLSRYETRKSLFAMLESVAALNIPMCVPVEFGTCDDGVYSLQGWIDGEDLEAALPLLSETEQYVLGLKSGEIARKMHTIPAPETQEEWASRFNRKTDMKIKKYHECGLRFEGDEYVIAYIEQNRHLLANRPQCFQHGDYHVGNMMLANGELKIIDFDRYDFGDPWEEFNRIVWSAAASPHFATGQLRGYFGGEPPLAFFKLLAFYIASNTLSSIYWAVPFGPSDLDTMMKQAQDVLMWFDNMNNPVPTWYLKDFYIQWTNGVPYKLKAPFDVTFLKKYGKLFQVFDDQDSGNICFGMTNGENRYFVKFAGAPTDRACVSADEAIANLKRTVPIYRDLAHPNLVKLIDAEEIGGGFAMIYEWVDAECMHPMYPRSRKKFMQMPIETRHQVFDEILAFHAHAKARLCRH
;
A
#
# COMPACT_ATOMS: atom_id res chain seq x y z
N MET A 1 5.57 36.70 -6.03
CA MET A 1 5.55 35.36 -6.59
C MET A 1 6.00 35.47 -8.03
N ASN A 2 7.03 34.74 -8.43
CA ASN A 2 7.45 34.70 -9.82
C ASN A 2 6.45 33.81 -10.53
N ASP A 3 5.67 34.37 -11.47
CA ASP A 3 4.79 33.59 -12.35
C ASP A 3 5.66 32.61 -13.13
N ILE A 4 5.59 31.34 -12.79
CA ILE A 4 6.41 30.28 -13.41
C ILE A 4 5.83 29.95 -14.80
N PHE A 5 4.51 30.11 -14.97
CA PHE A 5 3.83 29.81 -16.21
C PHE A 5 3.10 31.03 -16.78
N ARG A 6 3.55 31.54 -17.93
CA ARG A 6 2.82 32.51 -18.75
C ARG A 6 2.48 31.97 -20.14
N SER A 7 3.31 31.04 -20.64
CA SER A 7 3.11 30.31 -21.88
C SER A 7 3.92 29.02 -21.87
N PHE A 8 3.67 28.12 -22.83
CA PHE A 8 4.49 26.91 -22.99
C PHE A 8 5.99 27.21 -23.23
N GLU A 9 6.33 28.44 -23.63
CA GLU A 9 7.72 28.91 -23.84
C GLU A 9 8.52 28.98 -22.53
N ALA A 10 7.86 28.98 -21.37
CA ALA A 10 8.52 28.96 -20.07
C ALA A 10 9.17 27.60 -19.73
N PHE A 11 8.91 26.56 -20.53
CA PHE A 11 9.39 25.22 -20.26
C PHE A 11 10.35 24.74 -21.35
N THR A 12 11.46 24.11 -20.95
CA THR A 12 12.42 23.49 -21.86
C THR A 12 11.93 22.16 -22.40
N LYS A 13 10.98 21.50 -21.69
CA LYS A 13 10.37 20.22 -22.09
C LYS A 13 8.93 20.16 -21.65
N VAL A 14 8.06 19.67 -22.53
CA VAL A 14 6.62 19.46 -22.29
C VAL A 14 6.23 18.09 -22.80
N GLU A 15 5.84 17.18 -21.89
CA GLU A 15 5.50 15.80 -22.20
C GLU A 15 4.03 15.52 -21.82
N PRO A 16 3.16 15.15 -22.76
CA PRO A 16 1.76 14.88 -22.45
C PRO A 16 1.60 13.62 -21.61
N ILE A 17 0.67 13.68 -20.65
CA ILE A 17 0.25 12.55 -19.81
C ILE A 17 -1.11 12.08 -20.30
N THR A 18 -1.17 10.85 -20.82
CA THR A 18 -2.39 10.23 -21.33
C THR A 18 -3.12 9.38 -20.32
N LYS A 19 -2.53 9.16 -19.12
CA LYS A 19 -3.09 8.33 -18.06
C LYS A 19 -4.18 9.08 -17.28
N GLY A 20 -5.25 8.36 -16.93
CA GLY A 20 -6.35 8.83 -16.08
C GLY A 20 -7.63 9.13 -16.85
N TRP A 21 -8.74 9.28 -16.11
CA TRP A 21 -10.11 9.40 -16.62
C TRP A 21 -10.58 10.86 -16.80
N SER A 22 -9.73 11.82 -16.44
CA SER A 22 -10.10 13.25 -16.51
C SER A 22 -9.97 13.78 -17.96
N GLU A 23 -10.90 14.64 -18.38
CA GLU A 23 -10.84 15.36 -19.65
C GLU A 23 -9.78 16.47 -19.66
N ASP A 24 -9.09 16.70 -18.54
CA ASP A 24 -8.06 17.72 -18.44
C ASP A 24 -6.85 17.37 -19.30
N LYS A 25 -6.30 18.35 -19.98
CA LYS A 25 -4.97 18.20 -20.59
C LYS A 25 -3.93 18.20 -19.49
N LYS A 26 -3.10 17.16 -19.41
CA LYS A 26 -2.07 16.98 -18.38
C LYS A 26 -0.70 16.87 -19.03
N TYR A 27 0.30 17.51 -18.43
CA TYR A 27 1.67 17.50 -18.95
C TYR A 27 2.67 17.40 -17.80
N CYS A 28 3.75 16.62 -18.00
CA CYS A 28 4.97 16.78 -17.24
C CYS A 28 5.79 17.88 -17.92
N VAL A 29 6.05 18.98 -17.23
CA VAL A 29 6.79 20.11 -17.75
C VAL A 29 8.10 20.28 -16.98
N THR A 30 9.18 20.69 -17.67
CA THR A 30 10.51 20.87 -17.07
C THR A 30 10.97 22.32 -17.34
N THR A 31 11.43 23.00 -16.31
CA THR A 31 12.01 24.35 -16.38
C THR A 31 13.49 24.32 -16.75
N GLU A 32 14.11 25.46 -17.01
CA GLU A 32 15.53 25.58 -17.38
C GLU A 32 16.50 25.01 -16.34
N ASP A 33 16.15 25.08 -15.05
CA ASP A 33 16.93 24.51 -13.95
C ASP A 33 16.74 23.00 -13.76
N GLY A 34 15.91 22.36 -14.61
CA GLY A 34 15.62 20.94 -14.56
C GLY A 34 14.50 20.54 -13.58
N THR A 35 13.87 21.49 -12.92
CA THR A 35 12.74 21.22 -12.01
C THR A 35 11.52 20.77 -12.81
N LYS A 36 10.85 19.72 -12.35
CA LYS A 36 9.65 19.17 -13.00
C LYS A 36 8.38 19.55 -12.28
N TYR A 37 7.31 19.75 -13.04
CA TYR A 37 5.96 20.04 -12.53
C TYR A 37 4.90 19.23 -13.28
N LEU A 38 3.77 19.02 -12.62
CA LEU A 38 2.52 18.60 -13.25
C LEU A 38 1.73 19.85 -13.65
N LEU A 39 1.56 20.09 -14.94
CA LEU A 39 0.70 21.12 -15.48
C LEU A 39 -0.63 20.50 -15.89
N ARG A 40 -1.74 21.05 -15.35
CA ARG A 40 -3.11 20.69 -15.75
C ARG A 40 -3.79 21.89 -16.37
N ILE A 41 -4.44 21.70 -17.50
CA ILE A 41 -5.22 22.74 -18.21
C ILE A 41 -6.65 22.25 -18.39
N THR A 42 -7.61 23.08 -17.99
CA THR A 42 -9.05 22.79 -18.06
C THR A 42 -9.77 23.92 -18.77
N PRO A 43 -10.96 23.69 -19.34
CA PRO A 43 -11.77 24.76 -19.94
C PRO A 43 -12.04 25.93 -18.99
N LEU A 44 -12.04 27.14 -19.48
CA LEU A 44 -12.27 28.36 -18.69
C LEU A 44 -13.61 28.35 -17.92
N SER A 45 -14.61 27.62 -18.41
CA SER A 45 -15.90 27.43 -17.72
C SER A 45 -15.75 26.74 -16.34
N ARG A 46 -14.62 26.10 -16.05
CA ARG A 46 -14.33 25.47 -14.76
C ARG A 46 -13.51 26.35 -13.81
N TYR A 47 -13.30 27.62 -14.12
CA TYR A 47 -12.42 28.51 -13.34
C TYR A 47 -12.73 28.49 -11.84
N GLU A 48 -13.96 28.76 -11.42
CA GLU A 48 -14.32 28.83 -10.01
C GLU A 48 -14.15 27.49 -9.29
N THR A 49 -14.52 26.38 -9.95
CA THR A 49 -14.34 25.05 -9.40
C THR A 49 -12.85 24.72 -9.20
N ARG A 50 -12.01 25.05 -10.18
CA ARG A 50 -10.55 24.80 -10.11
C ARG A 50 -9.84 25.72 -9.13
N LYS A 51 -10.30 26.96 -8.99
CA LYS A 51 -9.81 27.91 -7.99
C LYS A 51 -10.11 27.42 -6.58
N SER A 52 -11.33 26.93 -6.35
CA SER A 52 -11.72 26.36 -5.05
C SER A 52 -10.91 25.10 -4.71
N LEU A 53 -10.68 24.21 -5.70
CA LEU A 53 -9.82 23.05 -5.54
C LEU A 53 -8.39 23.46 -5.20
N PHE A 54 -7.83 24.44 -5.92
CA PHE A 54 -6.46 24.88 -5.69
C PHE A 54 -6.28 25.45 -4.27
N ALA A 55 -7.19 26.31 -3.81
CA ALA A 55 -7.20 26.83 -2.44
C ALA A 55 -7.31 25.72 -1.39
N MET A 56 -8.09 24.66 -1.69
CA MET A 56 -8.17 23.48 -0.83
C MET A 56 -6.84 22.70 -0.80
N LEU A 57 -6.18 22.51 -1.94
CA LEU A 57 -4.85 21.89 -2.01
C LEU A 57 -3.81 22.66 -1.19
N GLU A 58 -3.85 24.00 -1.20
CA GLU A 58 -2.98 24.83 -0.35
C GLU A 58 -3.24 24.55 1.15
N SER A 59 -4.52 24.42 1.54
CA SER A 59 -4.91 24.12 2.91
C SER A 59 -4.46 22.73 3.35
N VAL A 60 -4.57 21.72 2.47
CA VAL A 60 -4.09 20.36 2.72
C VAL A 60 -2.55 20.32 2.77
N ALA A 61 -1.86 21.03 1.88
CA ALA A 61 -0.40 21.11 1.87
C ALA A 61 0.16 21.74 3.14
N ALA A 62 -0.56 22.73 3.75
CA ALA A 62 -0.21 23.34 5.02
C ALA A 62 -0.16 22.35 6.20
N LEU A 63 -0.80 21.18 6.08
CA LEU A 63 -0.71 20.09 7.07
C LEU A 63 0.63 19.33 6.99
N ASN A 64 1.51 19.66 6.06
CA ASN A 64 2.77 18.97 5.82
C ASN A 64 2.58 17.46 5.59
N ILE A 65 1.58 17.10 4.80
CA ILE A 65 1.40 15.73 4.31
C ILE A 65 2.17 15.53 3.00
N PRO A 66 2.63 14.31 2.71
CA PRO A 66 3.32 14.01 1.46
C PRO A 66 2.31 13.94 0.30
N MET A 67 2.31 14.96 -0.56
CA MET A 67 1.39 15.09 -1.69
C MET A 67 2.03 15.84 -2.86
N CYS A 68 1.35 15.90 -4.02
CA CYS A 68 1.68 16.85 -5.08
C CYS A 68 1.34 18.28 -4.60
N VAL A 69 2.38 19.06 -4.28
CA VAL A 69 2.23 20.40 -3.68
C VAL A 69 1.73 21.39 -4.72
N PRO A 70 0.66 22.18 -4.47
CA PRO A 70 0.23 23.26 -5.36
C PRO A 70 1.31 24.35 -5.44
N VAL A 71 1.58 24.83 -6.65
CA VAL A 71 2.64 25.81 -6.93
C VAL A 71 2.06 27.10 -7.49
N GLU A 72 1.23 27.02 -8.52
CA GLU A 72 0.68 28.16 -9.21
C GLU A 72 -0.69 27.86 -9.82
N PHE A 73 -1.58 28.87 -9.82
CA PHE A 73 -2.89 28.79 -10.43
C PHE A 73 -3.15 30.06 -11.23
N GLY A 74 -3.73 29.93 -12.44
CA GLY A 74 -4.02 31.06 -13.27
C GLY A 74 -4.82 30.73 -14.53
N THR A 75 -4.82 31.67 -15.48
CA THR A 75 -5.43 31.51 -16.79
C THR A 75 -4.39 31.64 -17.89
N CYS A 76 -4.60 30.89 -18.97
CA CYS A 76 -3.80 30.92 -20.19
C CYS A 76 -4.73 30.91 -21.40
N ASP A 77 -4.20 31.01 -22.63
CA ASP A 77 -4.99 31.03 -23.85
C ASP A 77 -5.86 29.78 -24.03
N ASP A 78 -5.39 28.63 -23.50
CA ASP A 78 -6.07 27.33 -23.55
C ASP A 78 -7.10 27.12 -22.42
N GLY A 79 -7.23 28.04 -21.46
CA GLY A 79 -8.18 27.92 -20.34
C GLY A 79 -7.63 28.28 -18.98
N VAL A 80 -7.95 27.45 -17.98
CA VAL A 80 -7.46 27.57 -16.59
C VAL A 80 -6.35 26.54 -16.36
N TYR A 81 -5.22 26.98 -15.82
CA TYR A 81 -4.16 26.08 -15.48
C TYR A 81 -3.92 25.98 -13.96
N SER A 82 -3.41 24.82 -13.55
CA SER A 82 -2.79 24.62 -12.25
C SER A 82 -1.44 23.91 -12.41
N LEU A 83 -0.44 24.43 -11.71
CA LEU A 83 0.90 23.87 -11.65
C LEU A 83 1.11 23.23 -10.26
N GLN A 84 1.57 21.99 -10.23
CA GLN A 84 1.84 21.24 -9.00
C GLN A 84 3.22 20.62 -9.08
N GLY A 85 3.86 20.40 -7.93
CA GLY A 85 5.14 19.70 -7.87
C GLY A 85 5.05 18.30 -8.47
N TRP A 86 6.03 17.93 -9.29
CA TRP A 86 6.14 16.59 -9.85
C TRP A 86 6.55 15.57 -8.80
N ILE A 87 5.95 14.40 -8.82
CA ILE A 87 6.35 13.26 -8.00
C ILE A 87 7.07 12.26 -8.89
N ASP A 88 8.38 12.11 -8.65
CA ASP A 88 9.20 11.13 -9.36
C ASP A 88 9.13 9.78 -8.62
N GLY A 89 8.13 8.99 -8.96
CA GLY A 89 7.78 7.74 -8.28
C GLY A 89 7.00 6.78 -9.17
N GLU A 90 6.63 5.65 -8.60
CA GLU A 90 5.80 4.63 -9.24
C GLU A 90 4.40 4.58 -8.61
N ASP A 91 3.40 4.14 -9.38
CA ASP A 91 2.05 3.93 -8.85
C ASP A 91 2.09 2.91 -7.71
N LEU A 92 1.47 3.24 -6.58
CA LEU A 92 1.48 2.34 -5.41
C LEU A 92 0.81 1.01 -5.71
N GLU A 93 -0.28 1.00 -6.48
CA GLU A 93 -0.98 -0.22 -6.87
C GLU A 93 -0.06 -1.22 -7.60
N ALA A 94 0.86 -0.71 -8.44
CA ALA A 94 1.85 -1.54 -9.14
C ALA A 94 3.04 -1.92 -8.24
N ALA A 95 3.38 -1.08 -7.26
CA ALA A 95 4.50 -1.30 -6.36
C ALA A 95 4.18 -2.30 -5.24
N LEU A 96 2.96 -2.25 -4.67
CA LEU A 96 2.56 -3.06 -3.52
C LEU A 96 2.85 -4.56 -3.66
N PRO A 97 2.52 -5.23 -4.78
CA PRO A 97 2.80 -6.66 -4.93
C PRO A 97 4.29 -7.02 -4.92
N LEU A 98 5.17 -6.02 -5.05
CA LEU A 98 6.62 -6.19 -5.06
C LEU A 98 7.26 -5.98 -3.68
N LEU A 99 6.48 -5.52 -2.70
CA LEU A 99 6.91 -5.27 -1.33
C LEU A 99 6.60 -6.46 -0.43
N SER A 100 7.34 -6.61 0.67
CA SER A 100 6.99 -7.54 1.74
C SER A 100 5.66 -7.16 2.40
N GLU A 101 4.98 -8.09 3.05
CA GLU A 101 3.73 -7.81 3.76
C GLU A 101 3.91 -6.78 4.88
N THR A 102 5.07 -6.79 5.52
CA THR A 102 5.44 -5.79 6.53
C THR A 102 5.59 -4.40 5.93
N GLU A 103 6.27 -4.26 4.78
CA GLU A 103 6.37 -2.98 4.07
C GLU A 103 4.99 -2.48 3.61
N GLN A 104 4.15 -3.36 3.06
CA GLN A 104 2.77 -3.04 2.67
C GLN A 104 1.97 -2.50 3.87
N TYR A 105 2.05 -3.18 5.02
CA TYR A 105 1.37 -2.77 6.24
C TYR A 105 1.86 -1.40 6.76
N VAL A 106 3.17 -1.17 6.76
CA VAL A 106 3.76 0.10 7.20
C VAL A 106 3.36 1.27 6.30
N LEU A 107 3.32 1.06 4.99
CA LEU A 107 2.77 2.07 4.07
C LEU A 107 1.27 2.31 4.33
N GLY A 108 0.52 1.27 4.66
CA GLY A 108 -0.85 1.40 5.11
C GLY A 108 -0.98 2.25 6.38
N LEU A 109 -0.17 2.01 7.42
CA LEU A 109 -0.14 2.85 8.63
C LEU A 109 0.06 4.32 8.28
N LYS A 110 1.02 4.62 7.39
CA LYS A 110 1.28 5.98 6.92
C LYS A 110 0.09 6.58 6.19
N SER A 111 -0.56 5.81 5.31
CA SER A 111 -1.78 6.24 4.63
C SER A 111 -2.88 6.62 5.63
N GLY A 112 -3.13 5.78 6.64
CA GLY A 112 -4.09 6.07 7.70
C GLY A 112 -3.77 7.33 8.51
N GLU A 113 -2.50 7.52 8.89
CA GLU A 113 -2.03 8.72 9.57
C GLU A 113 -2.25 9.99 8.74
N ILE A 114 -2.01 9.92 7.41
CA ILE A 114 -2.25 11.02 6.48
C ILE A 114 -3.74 11.35 6.40
N ALA A 115 -4.62 10.35 6.23
CA ALA A 115 -6.07 10.55 6.21
C ALA A 115 -6.53 11.22 7.52
N ARG A 116 -6.04 10.77 8.68
CA ARG A 116 -6.36 11.38 9.97
C ARG A 116 -5.95 12.85 10.05
N LYS A 117 -4.80 13.23 9.47
CA LYS A 117 -4.37 14.63 9.38
C LYS A 117 -5.30 15.44 8.47
N MET A 118 -5.64 14.93 7.29
CA MET A 118 -6.57 15.62 6.39
C MET A 118 -7.93 15.88 7.03
N HIS A 119 -8.43 14.93 7.81
CA HIS A 119 -9.70 15.03 8.54
C HIS A 119 -9.66 16.04 9.70
N THR A 120 -8.55 16.70 9.98
CA THR A 120 -8.51 17.85 10.90
C THR A 120 -9.04 19.14 10.29
N ILE A 121 -9.19 19.21 8.96
CA ILE A 121 -9.81 20.35 8.27
C ILE A 121 -11.34 20.22 8.47
N PRO A 122 -11.99 21.16 9.19
CA PRO A 122 -13.42 21.08 9.47
C PRO A 122 -14.24 21.35 8.20
N ALA A 123 -15.44 20.78 8.15
CA ALA A 123 -16.43 21.17 7.14
C ALA A 123 -16.91 22.62 7.38
N PRO A 124 -17.35 23.34 6.32
CA PRO A 124 -17.98 24.65 6.47
C PRO A 124 -19.22 24.57 7.41
N GLU A 125 -19.46 25.61 8.22
CA GLU A 125 -20.62 25.68 9.11
C GLU A 125 -21.97 25.57 8.39
N THR A 126 -22.00 25.92 7.10
CA THR A 126 -23.18 25.84 6.25
C THR A 126 -23.41 24.45 5.66
N GLN A 127 -22.56 23.46 6.00
CA GLN A 127 -22.70 22.11 5.49
C GLN A 127 -23.99 21.46 5.99
N GLU A 128 -24.76 20.86 5.07
CA GLU A 128 -25.99 20.13 5.40
C GLU A 128 -25.65 18.96 6.35
N GLU A 129 -26.57 18.68 7.29
CA GLU A 129 -26.42 17.56 8.22
C GLU A 129 -26.21 16.22 7.48
N TRP A 130 -25.24 15.43 7.93
CA TRP A 130 -24.76 14.27 7.22
C TRP A 130 -25.83 13.19 6.96
N ALA A 131 -26.64 12.85 7.98
CA ALA A 131 -27.64 11.80 7.81
C ALA A 131 -28.68 12.19 6.76
N SER A 132 -29.11 13.42 6.73
CA SER A 132 -30.07 13.93 5.73
C SER A 132 -29.48 13.89 4.32
N ARG A 133 -28.27 14.42 4.17
CA ARG A 133 -27.53 14.45 2.90
C ARG A 133 -27.23 13.05 2.37
N PHE A 134 -26.70 12.15 3.22
CA PHE A 134 -26.26 10.84 2.81
C PHE A 134 -27.43 9.88 2.55
N ASN A 135 -28.54 9.97 3.31
CA ASN A 135 -29.74 9.19 3.04
C ASN A 135 -30.31 9.55 1.67
N ARG A 136 -30.44 10.84 1.35
CA ARG A 136 -30.88 11.28 0.02
C ARG A 136 -29.97 10.77 -1.11
N LYS A 137 -28.62 10.82 -0.90
CA LYS A 137 -27.64 10.26 -1.83
C LYS A 137 -27.82 8.73 -1.99
N THR A 138 -28.08 8.02 -0.90
CA THR A 138 -28.31 6.57 -0.90
C THR A 138 -29.60 6.18 -1.61
N ASP A 139 -30.70 6.90 -1.36
CA ASP A 139 -31.98 6.68 -2.06
C ASP A 139 -31.83 6.85 -3.58
N MET A 140 -31.09 7.89 -3.99
CA MET A 140 -30.80 8.10 -5.41
C MET A 140 -29.94 6.97 -5.99
N LYS A 141 -28.95 6.45 -5.24
CA LYS A 141 -28.11 5.33 -5.68
C LYS A 141 -28.93 4.04 -5.84
N ILE A 142 -29.78 3.70 -4.87
CA ILE A 142 -30.67 2.54 -4.94
C ILE A 142 -31.62 2.67 -6.14
N LYS A 143 -32.24 3.84 -6.30
CA LYS A 143 -33.12 4.11 -7.45
C LYS A 143 -32.40 3.89 -8.78
N LYS A 144 -31.25 4.53 -8.99
CA LYS A 144 -30.46 4.39 -10.23
C LYS A 144 -29.97 2.96 -10.46
N TYR A 145 -29.62 2.23 -9.41
CA TYR A 145 -29.27 0.83 -9.49
C TYR A 145 -30.45 -0.02 -10.02
N HIS A 146 -31.67 0.20 -9.52
CA HIS A 146 -32.85 -0.46 -10.07
C HIS A 146 -33.16 -0.06 -11.52
N GLU A 147 -32.99 1.22 -11.86
CA GLU A 147 -33.28 1.73 -13.19
C GLU A 147 -32.29 1.28 -14.26
N CYS A 148 -31.04 0.94 -13.91
CA CYS A 148 -30.05 0.48 -14.89
C CYS A 148 -30.33 -0.94 -15.42
N GLY A 149 -31.23 -1.69 -14.79
CA GLY A 149 -31.66 -3.04 -15.23
C GLY A 149 -30.62 -4.14 -15.03
N LEU A 150 -29.48 -3.83 -14.41
CA LEU A 150 -28.42 -4.80 -14.08
C LEU A 150 -28.53 -5.22 -12.62
N ARG A 151 -28.25 -6.50 -12.36
CA ARG A 151 -28.28 -7.08 -11.01
C ARG A 151 -27.06 -7.96 -10.82
N PHE A 152 -26.52 -8.01 -9.61
CA PHE A 152 -25.56 -9.03 -9.21
C PHE A 152 -26.19 -9.96 -8.19
N GLU A 153 -25.72 -11.20 -8.15
CA GLU A 153 -26.22 -12.21 -7.20
C GLU A 153 -25.96 -11.77 -5.76
N GLY A 154 -26.98 -11.77 -4.90
CA GLY A 154 -26.89 -11.36 -3.51
C GLY A 154 -27.03 -9.85 -3.26
N ASP A 155 -27.46 -9.05 -4.25
CA ASP A 155 -27.69 -7.62 -4.09
C ASP A 155 -28.78 -7.30 -3.05
N GLU A 156 -29.71 -8.23 -2.81
CA GLU A 156 -30.70 -8.12 -1.74
C GLU A 156 -30.08 -8.02 -0.35
N TYR A 157 -28.96 -8.71 -0.09
CA TYR A 157 -28.25 -8.59 1.20
C TYR A 157 -27.65 -7.19 1.37
N VAL A 158 -27.09 -6.63 0.32
CA VAL A 158 -26.53 -5.28 0.30
C VAL A 158 -27.60 -4.23 0.57
N ILE A 159 -28.74 -4.32 -0.13
CA ILE A 159 -29.88 -3.41 0.04
C ILE A 159 -30.48 -3.53 1.45
N ALA A 160 -30.68 -4.77 1.92
CA ALA A 160 -31.23 -5.02 3.25
C ALA A 160 -30.32 -4.45 4.34
N TYR A 161 -29.00 -4.60 4.21
CA TYR A 161 -28.04 -4.04 5.16
C TYR A 161 -28.12 -2.50 5.21
N ILE A 162 -28.20 -1.85 4.04
CA ILE A 162 -28.37 -0.40 3.96
C ILE A 162 -29.65 0.01 4.72
N GLU A 163 -30.79 -0.59 4.42
CA GLU A 163 -32.09 -0.21 5.01
C GLU A 163 -32.10 -0.40 6.55
N GLN A 164 -31.51 -1.47 7.05
CA GLN A 164 -31.46 -1.78 8.48
C GLN A 164 -30.51 -0.85 9.25
N ASN A 165 -29.50 -0.27 8.59
CA ASN A 165 -28.41 0.44 9.26
C ASN A 165 -28.38 1.96 9.00
N ARG A 166 -29.39 2.56 8.36
CA ARG A 166 -29.48 4.01 8.13
C ARG A 166 -29.34 4.85 9.42
N HIS A 167 -29.74 4.31 10.56
CA HIS A 167 -29.63 4.94 11.87
C HIS A 167 -28.18 5.23 12.28
N LEU A 168 -27.19 4.52 11.73
CA LEU A 168 -25.77 4.73 12.00
C LEU A 168 -25.24 6.07 11.47
N LEU A 169 -25.95 6.71 10.56
CA LEU A 169 -25.61 8.03 10.01
C LEU A 169 -25.89 9.20 10.97
N ALA A 170 -26.64 8.97 12.05
CA ALA A 170 -27.05 10.04 12.95
C ALA A 170 -25.86 10.63 13.73
N ASN A 171 -25.83 11.96 13.84
CA ASN A 171 -24.84 12.72 14.61
C ASN A 171 -23.38 12.48 14.17
N ARG A 172 -23.16 12.14 12.91
CA ARG A 172 -21.79 11.98 12.40
C ARG A 172 -21.13 13.37 12.20
N PRO A 173 -19.87 13.51 12.65
CA PRO A 173 -19.11 14.72 12.36
C PRO A 173 -18.83 14.84 10.87
N GLN A 174 -18.51 16.05 10.40
CA GLN A 174 -18.12 16.28 9.01
C GLN A 174 -16.79 17.03 8.94
N CYS A 175 -15.92 16.60 8.03
CA CYS A 175 -14.62 17.18 7.78
C CYS A 175 -14.29 17.09 6.29
N PHE A 176 -13.17 17.66 5.91
CA PHE A 176 -12.61 17.46 4.57
C PHE A 176 -12.39 15.98 4.29
N GLN A 177 -12.72 15.55 3.09
CA GLN A 177 -12.45 14.22 2.54
C GLN A 177 -11.71 14.38 1.22
N HIS A 178 -10.75 13.49 0.94
CA HIS A 178 -10.15 13.36 -0.37
C HIS A 178 -11.19 12.92 -1.43
N GLY A 179 -12.15 12.11 -1.00
CA GLY A 179 -13.29 11.63 -1.80
C GLY A 179 -12.99 10.47 -2.73
N ASP A 180 -11.71 10.08 -2.90
CA ASP A 180 -11.28 8.91 -3.70
C ASP A 180 -9.99 8.30 -3.13
N TYR A 181 -9.95 8.06 -1.81
CA TYR A 181 -8.74 7.70 -1.05
C TYR A 181 -8.46 6.20 -1.10
N HIS A 182 -7.71 5.76 -2.11
CA HIS A 182 -7.31 4.36 -2.30
C HIS A 182 -5.94 4.26 -3.02
N VAL A 183 -5.38 3.04 -3.11
CA VAL A 183 -4.04 2.79 -3.68
C VAL A 183 -3.83 3.33 -5.09
N GLY A 184 -4.88 3.41 -5.92
CA GLY A 184 -4.81 3.98 -7.28
C GLY A 184 -4.54 5.48 -7.32
N ASN A 185 -4.77 6.19 -6.19
CA ASN A 185 -4.50 7.62 -6.03
C ASN A 185 -3.31 7.88 -5.08
N MET A 186 -2.37 6.95 -5.05
CA MET A 186 -1.15 7.02 -4.25
C MET A 186 0.07 6.63 -5.08
N MET A 187 1.20 7.23 -4.79
CA MET A 187 2.50 6.94 -5.42
C MET A 187 3.53 6.56 -4.36
N LEU A 188 4.48 5.71 -4.74
CA LEU A 188 5.66 5.40 -3.95
C LEU A 188 6.87 6.12 -4.56
N ALA A 189 7.44 7.09 -3.84
CA ALA A 189 8.60 7.85 -4.27
C ALA A 189 9.68 7.79 -3.19
N ASN A 190 10.86 7.26 -3.53
CA ASN A 190 11.98 7.09 -2.59
C ASN A 190 11.61 6.36 -1.28
N GLY A 191 10.70 5.38 -1.36
CA GLY A 191 10.21 4.64 -0.19
C GLY A 191 9.15 5.37 0.63
N GLU A 192 8.73 6.57 0.21
CA GLU A 192 7.68 7.35 0.86
C GLU A 192 6.37 7.33 0.07
N LEU A 193 5.27 7.26 0.81
CA LEU A 193 3.92 7.38 0.26
C LEU A 193 3.64 8.84 -0.10
N LYS A 194 3.09 9.08 -1.30
CA LYS A 194 2.61 10.38 -1.76
C LYS A 194 1.15 10.28 -2.20
N ILE A 195 0.32 11.23 -1.79
CA ILE A 195 -1.11 11.29 -2.15
C ILE A 195 -1.29 12.19 -3.36
N ILE A 196 -2.11 11.75 -4.32
CA ILE A 196 -2.42 12.46 -5.57
C ILE A 196 -3.93 12.45 -5.85
N ASP A 197 -4.37 13.29 -6.76
CA ASP A 197 -5.73 13.34 -7.34
C ASP A 197 -6.85 13.69 -6.36
N PHE A 198 -6.83 14.92 -5.87
CA PHE A 198 -7.85 15.50 -4.97
C PHE A 198 -9.11 16.01 -5.70
N ASP A 199 -9.31 15.68 -6.97
CA ASP A 199 -10.39 16.23 -7.81
C ASP A 199 -11.81 15.93 -7.29
N ARG A 200 -11.95 14.91 -6.45
CA ARG A 200 -13.23 14.46 -5.87
C ARG A 200 -13.43 14.88 -4.41
N TYR A 201 -12.62 15.82 -3.91
CA TYR A 201 -12.76 16.26 -2.53
C TYR A 201 -14.19 16.68 -2.18
N ASP A 202 -14.59 16.41 -0.96
CA ASP A 202 -15.90 16.77 -0.41
C ASP A 202 -15.75 17.07 1.09
N PHE A 203 -16.85 17.45 1.72
CA PHE A 203 -16.95 17.54 3.17
C PHE A 203 -18.01 16.56 3.67
N GLY A 204 -17.63 15.61 4.51
CA GLY A 204 -18.51 14.56 4.96
C GLY A 204 -18.01 13.83 6.20
N ASP A 205 -18.67 12.71 6.53
CA ASP A 205 -18.23 11.86 7.62
C ASP A 205 -16.82 11.33 7.37
N PRO A 206 -15.83 11.55 8.26
CA PRO A 206 -14.47 11.05 8.09
C PRO A 206 -14.39 9.54 7.86
N TRP A 207 -15.36 8.77 8.30
CA TRP A 207 -15.36 7.32 8.08
C TRP A 207 -15.90 6.92 6.70
N GLU A 208 -16.66 7.79 6.04
CA GLU A 208 -17.11 7.56 4.66
C GLU A 208 -15.94 7.58 3.67
N GLU A 209 -14.83 8.29 3.96
CA GLU A 209 -13.61 8.26 3.17
C GLU A 209 -13.15 6.85 2.83
N PHE A 210 -13.31 5.93 3.78
CA PHE A 210 -12.89 4.54 3.62
C PHE A 210 -13.81 3.67 2.75
N ASN A 211 -14.85 4.22 2.13
CA ASN A 211 -15.71 3.44 1.23
C ASN A 211 -14.94 2.86 0.02
N ARG A 212 -13.80 3.50 -0.35
CA ARG A 212 -12.91 3.06 -1.43
C ARG A 212 -11.84 2.06 -1.00
N ILE A 213 -11.79 1.70 0.29
CA ILE A 213 -10.78 0.76 0.82
C ILE A 213 -10.86 -0.64 0.18
N VAL A 214 -11.97 -0.97 -0.46
CA VAL A 214 -12.15 -2.21 -1.24
C VAL A 214 -11.08 -2.37 -2.32
N TRP A 215 -10.64 -1.29 -2.96
CA TRP A 215 -9.53 -1.31 -3.93
C TRP A 215 -8.19 -1.57 -3.27
N SER A 216 -7.95 -0.93 -2.13
CA SER A 216 -6.75 -1.14 -1.32
C SER A 216 -6.68 -2.56 -0.78
N ALA A 217 -7.82 -3.11 -0.31
CA ALA A 217 -7.92 -4.46 0.23
C ALA A 217 -7.73 -5.54 -0.84
N ALA A 218 -8.25 -5.31 -2.06
CA ALA A 218 -8.03 -6.20 -3.20
C ALA A 218 -6.56 -6.24 -3.62
N ALA A 219 -5.85 -5.10 -3.56
CA ALA A 219 -4.42 -5.03 -3.86
C ALA A 219 -3.56 -5.61 -2.74
N SER A 220 -3.89 -5.32 -1.46
CA SER A 220 -3.15 -5.80 -0.29
C SER A 220 -4.01 -5.72 0.99
N PRO A 221 -4.42 -6.85 1.56
CA PRO A 221 -5.04 -6.89 2.90
C PRO A 221 -4.16 -6.29 4.00
N HIS A 222 -2.82 -6.43 3.91
CA HIS A 222 -1.89 -5.85 4.85
C HIS A 222 -1.90 -4.32 4.78
N PHE A 223 -1.87 -3.75 3.58
CA PHE A 223 -1.97 -2.31 3.40
C PHE A 223 -3.31 -1.76 3.94
N ALA A 224 -4.43 -2.38 3.56
CA ALA A 224 -5.76 -1.93 4.01
C ALA A 224 -5.92 -2.04 5.54
N THR A 225 -5.42 -3.12 6.15
CA THR A 225 -5.38 -3.27 7.62
C THR A 225 -4.52 -2.17 8.26
N GLY A 226 -3.33 -1.93 7.71
CA GLY A 226 -2.45 -0.85 8.15
C GLY A 226 -3.11 0.52 8.04
N GLN A 227 -3.83 0.79 6.94
CA GLN A 227 -4.53 2.06 6.71
C GLN A 227 -5.57 2.33 7.82
N LEU A 228 -6.35 1.34 8.20
CA LEU A 228 -7.30 1.49 9.30
C LEU A 228 -6.59 1.67 10.65
N ARG A 229 -5.59 0.83 10.96
CA ARG A 229 -4.88 0.95 12.24
C ARG A 229 -4.10 2.26 12.36
N GLY A 230 -3.51 2.76 11.28
CA GLY A 230 -2.85 4.06 11.24
C GLY A 230 -3.81 5.23 11.48
N TYR A 231 -5.02 5.13 10.92
CA TYR A 231 -6.06 6.14 11.13
C TYR A 231 -6.53 6.19 12.58
N PHE A 232 -6.82 5.05 13.20
CA PHE A 232 -7.30 4.97 14.58
C PHE A 232 -6.18 5.04 15.62
N GLY A 233 -4.93 4.86 15.23
CA GLY A 233 -3.80 4.71 16.16
C GLY A 233 -3.84 3.39 16.94
N GLY A 234 -4.50 2.38 16.39
CA GLY A 234 -4.74 1.07 16.99
C GLY A 234 -5.91 0.35 16.33
N GLU A 235 -6.59 -0.54 17.08
CA GLU A 235 -7.72 -1.30 16.55
C GLU A 235 -8.95 -0.39 16.31
N PRO A 236 -9.55 -0.44 15.11
CA PRO A 236 -10.79 0.27 14.82
C PRO A 236 -11.96 -0.25 15.70
N PRO A 237 -12.84 0.62 16.20
CA PRO A 237 -14.00 0.18 16.96
C PRO A 237 -15.02 -0.56 16.08
N LEU A 238 -15.77 -1.50 16.66
CA LEU A 238 -16.80 -2.25 15.92
C LEU A 238 -17.85 -1.33 15.26
N ALA A 239 -18.15 -0.18 15.86
CA ALA A 239 -19.05 0.83 15.30
C ALA A 239 -18.54 1.36 13.94
N PHE A 240 -17.22 1.51 13.80
CA PHE A 240 -16.61 1.88 12.52
C PHE A 240 -16.87 0.81 11.45
N PHE A 241 -16.62 -0.46 11.75
CA PHE A 241 -16.83 -1.53 10.78
C PHE A 241 -18.30 -1.65 10.33
N LYS A 242 -19.25 -1.47 11.24
CA LYS A 242 -20.67 -1.44 10.88
C LYS A 242 -21.00 -0.30 9.90
N LEU A 243 -20.45 0.88 10.15
CA LEU A 243 -20.68 2.03 9.29
C LEU A 243 -19.88 1.93 7.98
N LEU A 244 -18.66 1.38 8.03
CA LEU A 244 -17.87 1.09 6.84
C LEU A 244 -18.61 0.14 5.89
N ALA A 245 -19.18 -0.95 6.42
CA ALA A 245 -19.98 -1.89 5.64
C ALA A 245 -21.19 -1.19 4.99
N PHE A 246 -21.84 -0.24 5.69
CA PHE A 246 -22.91 0.58 5.14
C PHE A 246 -22.44 1.46 3.97
N TYR A 247 -21.31 2.15 4.12
CA TYR A 247 -20.75 3.01 3.08
C TYR A 247 -20.29 2.21 1.86
N ILE A 248 -19.65 1.06 2.08
CA ILE A 248 -19.23 0.14 1.01
C ILE A 248 -20.46 -0.40 0.28
N ALA A 249 -21.49 -0.86 1.01
CA ALA A 249 -22.76 -1.34 0.43
C ALA A 249 -23.38 -0.28 -0.48
N SER A 250 -23.53 0.96 0.00
CA SER A 250 -24.05 2.08 -0.79
C SER A 250 -23.19 2.40 -2.01
N ASN A 251 -21.84 2.28 -1.88
CA ASN A 251 -20.94 2.52 -2.99
C ASN A 251 -20.99 1.40 -4.03
N THR A 252 -21.09 0.13 -3.61
CA THR A 252 -21.18 -1.04 -4.48
C THR A 252 -22.34 -0.91 -5.45
N LEU A 253 -23.55 -0.55 -4.98
CA LEU A 253 -24.70 -0.31 -5.85
C LEU A 253 -24.42 0.79 -6.89
N SER A 254 -23.78 1.89 -6.48
CA SER A 254 -23.49 2.98 -7.41
C SER A 254 -22.42 2.65 -8.44
N SER A 255 -21.48 1.78 -8.13
CA SER A 255 -20.41 1.38 -9.04
C SER A 255 -20.94 0.60 -10.25
N ILE A 256 -22.00 -0.19 -10.08
CA ILE A 256 -22.61 -0.95 -11.17
C ILE A 256 -23.17 -0.03 -12.26
N TYR A 257 -24.10 0.88 -11.92
CA TYR A 257 -24.68 1.77 -12.93
C TYR A 257 -23.68 2.80 -13.46
N TRP A 258 -22.68 3.16 -12.65
CA TRP A 258 -21.61 4.06 -13.08
C TRP A 258 -20.75 3.42 -14.19
N ALA A 259 -20.50 2.12 -14.13
CA ALA A 259 -19.66 1.42 -15.11
C ALA A 259 -20.33 1.24 -16.49
N VAL A 260 -21.66 1.30 -16.57
CA VAL A 260 -22.42 1.04 -17.82
C VAL A 260 -21.90 1.85 -19.03
N PRO A 261 -21.66 3.17 -18.95
CA PRO A 261 -21.18 3.95 -20.07
C PRO A 261 -19.74 3.63 -20.53
N PHE A 262 -18.93 2.99 -19.67
CA PHE A 262 -17.51 2.72 -19.95
C PHE A 262 -17.28 1.37 -20.63
N GLY A 263 -18.28 0.51 -20.66
CA GLY A 263 -18.27 -0.75 -21.42
C GLY A 263 -18.11 -2.01 -20.57
N PRO A 264 -18.08 -3.19 -21.25
CA PRO A 264 -18.14 -4.48 -20.57
C PRO A 264 -17.01 -4.74 -19.56
N SER A 265 -15.78 -4.33 -19.87
CA SER A 265 -14.61 -4.58 -19.00
C SER A 265 -14.74 -3.88 -17.65
N ASP A 266 -15.20 -2.62 -17.65
CA ASP A 266 -15.41 -1.86 -16.40
C ASP A 266 -16.60 -2.42 -15.63
N LEU A 267 -17.66 -2.82 -16.33
CA LEU A 267 -18.82 -3.47 -15.72
C LEU A 267 -18.44 -4.79 -15.05
N ASP A 268 -17.69 -5.66 -15.73
CA ASP A 268 -17.21 -6.93 -15.19
C ASP A 268 -16.35 -6.73 -13.94
N THR A 269 -15.54 -5.68 -13.95
CA THR A 269 -14.71 -5.30 -12.78
C THR A 269 -15.60 -4.91 -11.59
N MET A 270 -16.65 -4.11 -11.81
CA MET A 270 -17.55 -3.71 -10.72
C MET A 270 -18.44 -4.86 -10.25
N MET A 271 -18.88 -5.73 -11.15
CA MET A 271 -19.62 -6.95 -10.79
C MET A 271 -18.77 -7.90 -9.93
N LYS A 272 -17.50 -8.12 -10.32
CA LYS A 272 -16.55 -8.90 -9.52
C LYS A 272 -16.33 -8.27 -8.15
N GLN A 273 -16.12 -6.96 -8.08
CA GLN A 273 -15.93 -6.25 -6.81
C GLN A 273 -17.17 -6.40 -5.90
N ALA A 274 -18.38 -6.37 -6.46
CA ALA A 274 -19.60 -6.60 -5.69
C ALA A 274 -19.64 -8.01 -5.06
N GLN A 275 -19.19 -9.04 -5.80
CA GLN A 275 -19.05 -10.41 -5.27
C GLN A 275 -17.96 -10.49 -4.19
N ASP A 276 -16.81 -9.82 -4.41
CA ASP A 276 -15.74 -9.75 -3.40
C ASP A 276 -16.26 -9.10 -2.11
N VAL A 277 -17.06 -8.03 -2.18
CA VAL A 277 -17.70 -7.40 -1.02
C VAL A 277 -18.61 -8.36 -0.28
N LEU A 278 -19.50 -9.09 -0.98
CA LEU A 278 -20.37 -10.10 -0.35
C LEU A 278 -19.56 -11.19 0.35
N MET A 279 -18.50 -11.67 -0.29
CA MET A 279 -17.61 -12.68 0.28
C MET A 279 -16.89 -12.12 1.53
N TRP A 280 -16.34 -10.91 1.48
CA TRP A 280 -15.61 -10.31 2.60
C TRP A 280 -16.47 -10.05 3.82
N PHE A 281 -17.73 -9.70 3.63
CA PHE A 281 -18.68 -9.38 4.70
C PHE A 281 -19.67 -10.52 5.01
N ASP A 282 -19.41 -11.75 4.51
CA ASP A 282 -20.28 -12.92 4.70
C ASP A 282 -21.75 -12.60 4.37
N ASN A 283 -22.01 -12.20 3.13
CA ASN A 283 -23.33 -11.72 2.69
C ASN A 283 -23.91 -10.64 3.62
N MET A 284 -23.05 -9.71 4.08
CA MET A 284 -23.37 -8.62 5.01
C MET A 284 -23.76 -9.06 6.44
N ASN A 285 -23.56 -10.33 6.81
CA ASN A 285 -23.78 -10.83 8.16
C ASN A 285 -22.67 -10.47 9.13
N ASN A 286 -21.44 -10.29 8.66
CA ASN A 286 -20.30 -9.88 9.48
C ASN A 286 -19.81 -8.48 9.08
N PRO A 287 -19.92 -7.48 9.95
CA PRO A 287 -19.46 -6.14 9.62
C PRO A 287 -17.93 -5.99 9.57
N VAL A 288 -17.17 -6.92 10.16
CA VAL A 288 -15.71 -6.95 10.07
C VAL A 288 -15.30 -7.80 8.87
N PRO A 289 -14.74 -7.19 7.82
CA PRO A 289 -14.43 -7.92 6.61
C PRO A 289 -13.25 -8.89 6.79
N THR A 290 -13.25 -10.00 6.03
CA THR A 290 -12.23 -11.05 6.13
C THR A 290 -10.83 -10.59 5.73
N TRP A 291 -10.70 -9.52 4.94
CA TRP A 291 -9.40 -8.93 4.60
C TRP A 291 -8.78 -8.13 5.76
N TYR A 292 -9.55 -7.78 6.81
CA TYR A 292 -9.00 -7.12 7.99
C TYR A 292 -8.27 -8.14 8.86
N LEU A 293 -6.94 -8.08 8.83
CA LEU A 293 -6.06 -9.06 9.46
C LEU A 293 -5.86 -8.74 10.95
N LYS A 294 -5.99 -9.75 11.83
CA LYS A 294 -5.84 -9.60 13.29
C LYS A 294 -4.69 -10.40 13.87
N ASP A 295 -4.29 -11.47 13.21
CA ASP A 295 -3.46 -12.53 13.79
C ASP A 295 -1.96 -12.31 13.57
N PHE A 296 -1.49 -11.05 13.59
CA PHE A 296 -0.08 -10.73 13.51
C PHE A 296 0.27 -9.52 14.40
N TYR A 297 1.54 -9.45 14.77
CA TYR A 297 2.13 -8.38 15.57
C TYR A 297 3.31 -7.75 14.83
N ILE A 298 3.33 -6.42 14.69
CA ILE A 298 4.46 -5.69 14.13
C ILE A 298 5.34 -5.19 15.26
N GLN A 299 6.57 -5.70 15.30
CA GLN A 299 7.59 -5.29 16.23
C GLN A 299 8.58 -4.34 15.53
N TRP A 300 9.09 -3.37 16.29
CA TRP A 300 10.07 -2.41 15.81
C TRP A 300 11.38 -2.55 16.61
N THR A 301 12.49 -2.67 15.90
CA THR A 301 13.84 -2.68 16.51
C THR A 301 14.75 -1.78 15.69
N ASN A 302 15.37 -0.78 16.33
CA ASN A 302 16.20 0.23 15.68
C ASN A 302 15.50 0.98 14.52
N GLY A 303 14.18 1.12 14.56
CA GLY A 303 13.39 1.74 13.48
C GLY A 303 13.07 0.81 12.31
N VAL A 304 13.45 -0.46 12.38
CA VAL A 304 13.12 -1.49 11.38
C VAL A 304 11.92 -2.29 11.85
N PRO A 305 10.81 -2.32 11.07
CA PRO A 305 9.63 -3.13 11.37
C PRO A 305 9.81 -4.57 10.90
N TYR A 306 9.16 -5.50 11.60
CA TYR A 306 9.02 -6.89 11.18
C TYR A 306 7.80 -7.54 11.83
N LYS A 307 7.30 -8.58 11.18
CA LYS A 307 6.05 -9.27 11.52
C LYS A 307 6.32 -10.58 12.28
N LEU A 308 5.56 -10.79 13.35
CA LEU A 308 5.55 -12.00 14.17
C LEU A 308 4.11 -12.37 14.56
N LYS A 309 3.87 -13.57 15.09
CA LYS A 309 2.59 -13.95 15.71
C LYS A 309 2.39 -13.30 17.10
N ALA A 310 3.48 -13.04 17.81
CA ALA A 310 3.47 -12.46 19.15
C ALA A 310 4.76 -11.68 19.41
N PRO A 311 4.78 -10.77 20.40
CA PRO A 311 6.00 -10.10 20.82
C PRO A 311 7.12 -11.08 21.17
N PHE A 312 8.36 -10.78 20.76
CA PHE A 312 9.52 -11.62 21.01
C PHE A 312 10.73 -10.76 21.36
N ASP A 313 11.47 -11.17 22.41
CA ASP A 313 12.67 -10.45 22.82
C ASP A 313 13.86 -10.77 21.91
N VAL A 314 14.30 -9.77 21.15
CA VAL A 314 15.45 -9.82 20.23
C VAL A 314 16.68 -9.08 20.79
N THR A 315 16.71 -8.76 22.09
CA THR A 315 17.82 -8.00 22.69
C THR A 315 19.17 -8.72 22.60
N PHE A 316 19.17 -10.05 22.47
CA PHE A 316 20.36 -10.86 22.23
C PHE A 316 21.08 -10.48 20.92
N LEU A 317 20.37 -9.94 19.93
CA LEU A 317 20.96 -9.48 18.66
C LEU A 317 21.95 -8.33 18.85
N LYS A 318 21.88 -7.56 19.96
CA LYS A 318 22.83 -6.47 20.27
C LYS A 318 24.29 -6.94 20.25
N LYS A 319 24.54 -8.24 20.49
CA LYS A 319 25.87 -8.88 20.37
C LYS A 319 26.48 -8.66 18.97
N TYR A 320 25.65 -8.62 17.93
CA TYR A 320 26.08 -8.45 16.53
C TYR A 320 26.00 -7.01 16.04
N GLY A 321 25.58 -6.07 16.90
CA GLY A 321 25.50 -4.65 16.62
C GLY A 321 24.07 -4.12 16.45
N LYS A 322 23.88 -3.25 15.47
CA LYS A 322 22.59 -2.58 15.19
C LYS A 322 21.86 -3.30 14.07
N LEU A 323 20.57 -3.54 14.27
CA LEU A 323 19.67 -4.06 13.23
C LEU A 323 19.43 -3.01 12.15
N PHE A 324 19.56 -3.38 10.86
CA PHE A 324 19.26 -2.51 9.72
C PHE A 324 18.28 -3.12 8.72
N GLN A 325 18.05 -4.45 8.75
CA GLN A 325 17.11 -5.13 7.85
C GLN A 325 16.56 -6.40 8.49
N VAL A 326 15.32 -6.77 8.15
CA VAL A 326 14.70 -8.04 8.56
C VAL A 326 14.08 -8.73 7.35
N PHE A 327 14.12 -10.06 7.34
CA PHE A 327 13.45 -10.94 6.39
C PHE A 327 12.51 -11.85 7.19
N ASP A 328 11.23 -11.51 7.24
CA ASP A 328 10.20 -12.09 8.11
C ASP A 328 9.12 -12.91 7.37
N ASP A 329 9.18 -12.98 6.05
CA ASP A 329 8.20 -13.68 5.21
C ASP A 329 8.51 -15.17 4.97
N GLN A 330 9.41 -15.78 5.75
CA GLN A 330 9.84 -17.16 5.55
C GLN A 330 8.89 -18.19 6.16
N ASP A 331 8.64 -19.29 5.44
CA ASP A 331 7.81 -20.43 5.87
C ASP A 331 8.57 -21.48 6.70
N SER A 332 9.91 -21.41 6.68
CA SER A 332 10.81 -22.37 7.36
C SER A 332 10.85 -22.27 8.89
N GLY A 333 10.08 -21.36 9.48
CA GLY A 333 10.12 -21.08 10.93
C GLY A 333 11.35 -20.28 11.36
N ASN A 334 12.14 -19.77 10.41
CA ASN A 334 13.27 -18.90 10.69
C ASN A 334 12.91 -17.44 10.41
N ILE A 335 13.55 -16.53 11.13
CA ILE A 335 13.58 -15.10 10.80
C ILE A 335 15.05 -14.71 10.59
N CYS A 336 15.31 -13.81 9.65
CA CYS A 336 16.67 -13.40 9.35
C CYS A 336 16.85 -11.90 9.55
N PHE A 337 18.00 -11.54 10.13
CA PHE A 337 18.34 -10.18 10.53
C PHE A 337 19.62 -9.71 9.84
N GLY A 338 19.60 -8.55 9.23
CA GLY A 338 20.78 -7.81 8.81
C GLY A 338 21.31 -6.98 9.96
N MET A 339 22.52 -7.28 10.44
CA MET A 339 23.15 -6.64 11.59
C MET A 339 24.41 -5.91 11.18
N THR A 340 24.76 -4.79 11.83
CA THR A 340 26.02 -4.08 11.62
C THR A 340 26.60 -3.54 12.92
N ASN A 341 27.93 -3.70 13.09
CA ASN A 341 28.67 -3.04 14.17
C ASN A 341 29.44 -1.78 13.70
N GLY A 342 29.17 -1.34 12.46
CA GLY A 342 29.82 -0.20 11.83
C GLY A 342 30.97 -0.59 10.90
N GLU A 343 31.76 -1.59 11.24
CA GLU A 343 32.88 -2.12 10.43
C GLU A 343 32.44 -3.32 9.59
N ASN A 344 31.68 -4.22 10.18
CA ASN A 344 31.23 -5.45 9.57
C ASN A 344 29.71 -5.51 9.50
N ARG A 345 29.20 -6.24 8.51
CA ARG A 345 27.80 -6.59 8.39
C ARG A 345 27.62 -8.10 8.43
N TYR A 346 26.54 -8.54 9.08
CA TYR A 346 26.21 -9.93 9.31
C TYR A 346 24.78 -10.23 8.85
N PHE A 347 24.59 -11.43 8.31
CA PHE A 347 23.29 -12.03 8.12
C PHE A 347 23.07 -13.08 9.22
N VAL A 348 22.16 -12.79 10.15
CA VAL A 348 21.83 -13.67 11.27
C VAL A 348 20.54 -14.40 10.97
N LYS A 349 20.62 -15.70 10.71
CA LYS A 349 19.46 -16.57 10.55
C LYS A 349 19.12 -17.21 11.90
N PHE A 350 17.91 -16.94 12.40
CA PHE A 350 17.48 -17.34 13.74
C PHE A 350 16.24 -18.22 13.67
N ALA A 351 16.26 -19.34 14.41
CA ALA A 351 15.13 -20.23 14.67
C ALA A 351 14.73 -20.14 16.14
N GLY A 352 13.43 -20.12 16.44
CA GLY A 352 12.89 -20.04 17.80
C GLY A 352 11.95 -18.84 18.03
N ALA A 353 11.90 -17.87 17.11
CA ALA A 353 10.93 -16.80 17.17
C ALA A 353 9.53 -17.28 16.69
N PRO A 354 8.43 -16.67 17.19
CA PRO A 354 7.07 -16.98 16.75
C PRO A 354 6.77 -16.33 15.38
N THR A 355 7.41 -16.85 14.32
CA THR A 355 7.25 -16.33 12.96
C THR A 355 5.85 -16.56 12.43
N ASP A 356 5.34 -15.60 11.66
CA ASP A 356 3.95 -15.58 11.21
C ASP A 356 3.64 -16.72 10.22
N ARG A 357 4.52 -16.96 9.25
CA ARG A 357 4.33 -17.94 8.16
C ARG A 357 4.87 -19.34 8.44
N ALA A 358 5.36 -19.62 9.66
CA ALA A 358 5.97 -20.91 9.97
C ALA A 358 5.05 -22.09 9.64
N CYS A 359 5.53 -22.99 8.77
CA CYS A 359 4.92 -24.28 8.48
C CYS A 359 5.41 -25.40 9.43
N VAL A 360 6.36 -25.09 10.32
CA VAL A 360 6.96 -26.02 11.28
C VAL A 360 6.95 -25.40 12.68
N SER A 361 7.08 -26.25 13.72
CA SER A 361 7.21 -25.75 15.10
C SER A 361 8.56 -25.07 15.33
N ALA A 362 8.65 -24.24 16.39
CA ALA A 362 9.89 -23.57 16.77
C ALA A 362 11.01 -24.59 17.05
N ASP A 363 10.71 -25.69 17.77
CA ASP A 363 11.67 -26.74 18.07
C ASP A 363 12.17 -27.46 16.82
N GLU A 364 11.27 -27.71 15.86
CA GLU A 364 11.65 -28.31 14.58
C GLU A 364 12.50 -27.35 13.74
N ALA A 365 12.17 -26.07 13.70
CA ALA A 365 12.99 -25.06 13.03
C ALA A 365 14.41 -24.98 13.63
N ILE A 366 14.52 -25.01 14.97
CA ILE A 366 15.80 -25.06 15.69
C ILE A 366 16.59 -26.32 15.32
N ALA A 367 15.95 -27.48 15.36
CA ALA A 367 16.59 -28.76 15.02
C ALA A 367 17.07 -28.78 13.56
N ASN A 368 16.25 -28.25 12.64
CA ASN A 368 16.58 -28.13 11.23
C ASN A 368 17.81 -27.23 11.03
N LEU A 369 17.84 -26.07 11.70
CA LEU A 369 18.93 -25.12 11.56
C LEU A 369 20.24 -25.71 12.12
N LYS A 370 20.19 -26.37 13.28
CA LYS A 370 21.36 -27.07 13.88
C LYS A 370 21.95 -28.12 12.95
N ARG A 371 21.11 -28.90 12.26
CA ARG A 371 21.57 -29.95 11.32
C ARG A 371 22.31 -29.39 10.10
N THR A 372 22.11 -28.13 9.74
CA THR A 372 22.78 -27.50 8.59
C THR A 372 24.19 -27.02 8.90
N VAL A 373 24.58 -26.86 10.20
CA VAL A 373 25.88 -26.33 10.59
C VAL A 373 27.07 -27.19 10.09
N PRO A 374 27.11 -28.52 10.30
CA PRO A 374 28.21 -29.35 9.80
C PRO A 374 28.26 -29.29 8.26
N ILE A 375 27.13 -29.28 7.59
CA ILE A 375 27.07 -29.20 6.13
C ILE A 375 27.76 -27.91 5.61
N TYR A 376 27.46 -26.75 6.22
CA TYR A 376 28.12 -25.50 5.87
C TYR A 376 29.63 -25.49 6.13
N ARG A 377 30.06 -26.11 7.23
CA ARG A 377 31.47 -26.22 7.57
C ARG A 377 32.25 -27.11 6.58
N ASP A 378 31.59 -28.16 6.10
CA ASP A 378 32.21 -29.12 5.16
C ASP A 378 32.21 -28.66 3.71
N LEU A 379 31.25 -27.78 3.35
CA LEU A 379 31.01 -27.33 1.95
C LEU A 379 31.74 -26.03 1.59
N ALA A 380 32.81 -25.60 2.24
CA ALA A 380 33.52 -24.36 1.90
C ALA A 380 33.70 -24.21 0.37
N HIS A 381 33.02 -23.21 -0.23
CA HIS A 381 32.98 -22.95 -1.66
C HIS A 381 32.84 -21.45 -1.91
N PRO A 382 33.47 -20.86 -2.96
CA PRO A 382 33.36 -19.42 -3.25
C PRO A 382 31.92 -18.93 -3.48
N ASN A 383 31.04 -19.77 -4.04
CA ASN A 383 29.63 -19.46 -4.29
C ASN A 383 28.70 -19.81 -3.12
N LEU A 384 29.24 -20.18 -1.97
CA LEU A 384 28.47 -20.39 -0.73
C LEU A 384 28.77 -19.27 0.25
N VAL A 385 27.70 -18.63 0.76
CA VAL A 385 27.84 -17.59 1.79
C VAL A 385 28.59 -18.14 2.99
N LYS A 386 29.63 -17.44 3.44
CA LYS A 386 30.52 -17.89 4.50
C LYS A 386 29.80 -17.90 5.86
N LEU A 387 29.75 -19.08 6.49
CA LEU A 387 29.33 -19.21 7.88
C LEU A 387 30.47 -18.71 8.79
N ILE A 388 30.17 -17.75 9.66
CA ILE A 388 31.09 -17.17 10.62
C ILE A 388 30.99 -17.93 11.94
N ASP A 389 29.76 -18.12 12.46
CA ASP A 389 29.48 -18.73 13.73
C ASP A 389 28.10 -19.39 13.78
N ALA A 390 27.88 -20.25 14.78
CA ALA A 390 26.59 -20.84 15.04
C ALA A 390 26.46 -21.11 16.54
N GLU A 391 25.39 -20.61 17.19
CA GLU A 391 25.28 -20.68 18.64
C GLU A 391 23.83 -20.79 19.14
N GLU A 392 23.67 -21.33 20.34
CA GLU A 392 22.40 -21.24 21.07
C GLU A 392 22.31 -19.86 21.75
N ILE A 393 21.28 -19.09 21.43
CA ILE A 393 21.08 -17.74 21.94
C ILE A 393 19.60 -17.37 21.90
N GLY A 394 19.15 -16.49 22.79
CA GLY A 394 17.78 -15.95 22.77
C GLY A 394 16.67 -17.00 22.92
N GLY A 395 16.97 -18.14 23.56
CA GLY A 395 16.02 -19.25 23.67
C GLY A 395 15.85 -20.08 22.41
N GLY A 396 16.66 -19.85 21.38
CA GLY A 396 16.65 -20.53 20.09
C GLY A 396 18.05 -20.84 19.59
N PHE A 397 18.21 -20.84 18.27
CA PHE A 397 19.48 -21.11 17.60
C PHE A 397 19.73 -20.14 16.46
N ALA A 398 20.94 -19.58 16.41
CA ALA A 398 21.39 -18.65 15.38
C ALA A 398 22.52 -19.23 14.54
N MET A 399 22.48 -19.02 13.23
CA MET A 399 23.62 -19.13 12.33
C MET A 399 23.98 -17.74 11.81
N ILE A 400 25.23 -17.39 11.96
CA ILE A 400 25.75 -16.06 11.62
C ILE A 400 26.62 -16.19 10.38
N TYR A 401 26.24 -15.44 9.35
CA TYR A 401 26.94 -15.43 8.07
C TYR A 401 27.52 -14.05 7.78
N GLU A 402 28.51 -14.01 6.91
CA GLU A 402 28.94 -12.79 6.27
C GLU A 402 27.76 -12.19 5.47
N TRP A 403 27.58 -10.87 5.57
CA TRP A 403 26.58 -10.19 4.76
C TRP A 403 27.04 -10.08 3.30
N VAL A 404 26.16 -10.40 2.38
CA VAL A 404 26.37 -10.26 0.95
C VAL A 404 25.38 -9.27 0.39
N ASP A 405 25.87 -8.21 -0.27
CA ASP A 405 25.02 -7.27 -1.02
C ASP A 405 24.60 -7.93 -2.34
N ALA A 406 23.51 -8.66 -2.31
CA ALA A 406 23.01 -9.42 -3.46
C ALA A 406 21.46 -9.41 -3.49
N GLU A 407 20.92 -9.79 -4.66
CA GLU A 407 19.48 -9.92 -4.86
C GLU A 407 19.06 -11.39 -4.73
N CYS A 408 17.93 -11.63 -4.07
CA CYS A 408 17.39 -12.98 -3.90
C CYS A 408 16.51 -13.36 -5.10
N MET A 409 16.76 -14.52 -5.72
CA MET A 409 15.98 -15.02 -6.86
C MET A 409 14.67 -15.71 -6.45
N HIS A 410 14.45 -15.96 -5.17
CA HIS A 410 13.27 -16.69 -4.70
C HIS A 410 11.98 -15.90 -4.96
N PRO A 411 10.86 -16.54 -5.35
CA PRO A 411 9.56 -15.89 -5.57
C PRO A 411 9.04 -15.09 -4.37
N MET A 412 9.46 -15.43 -3.16
CA MET A 412 9.16 -14.73 -1.91
C MET A 412 9.70 -13.29 -1.87
N TYR A 413 10.64 -12.95 -2.75
CA TYR A 413 11.22 -11.61 -2.90
C TYR A 413 10.97 -11.07 -4.33
N PRO A 414 9.72 -10.68 -4.65
CA PRO A 414 9.31 -10.41 -6.02
C PRO A 414 10.05 -9.22 -6.65
N ARG A 415 10.47 -8.21 -5.86
CA ARG A 415 11.27 -7.08 -6.35
C ARG A 415 12.65 -7.54 -6.83
N SER A 416 13.36 -8.33 -6.04
CA SER A 416 14.67 -8.90 -6.40
C SER A 416 14.54 -9.86 -7.59
N ARG A 417 13.52 -10.71 -7.58
CA ARG A 417 13.23 -11.61 -8.70
C ARG A 417 12.94 -10.83 -9.99
N LYS A 418 12.19 -9.73 -9.93
CA LYS A 418 11.93 -8.87 -11.10
C LYS A 418 13.23 -8.32 -11.69
N LYS A 419 14.16 -7.84 -10.85
CA LYS A 419 15.49 -7.38 -11.28
C LYS A 419 16.27 -8.51 -11.98
N PHE A 420 16.31 -9.71 -11.39
CA PHE A 420 16.96 -10.87 -12.01
C PHE A 420 16.35 -11.21 -13.39
N MET A 421 15.01 -11.21 -13.49
CA MET A 421 14.32 -11.50 -14.76
C MET A 421 14.53 -10.45 -15.85
N GLN A 422 14.91 -9.23 -15.47
CA GLN A 422 15.25 -8.14 -16.39
C GLN A 422 16.72 -8.17 -16.86
N MET A 423 17.59 -9.00 -16.25
CA MET A 423 18.97 -9.18 -16.71
C MET A 423 19.01 -9.82 -18.11
N PRO A 424 20.09 -9.58 -18.91
CA PRO A 424 20.31 -10.27 -20.16
C PRO A 424 20.24 -11.79 -19.98
N ILE A 425 19.74 -12.49 -21.00
CA ILE A 425 19.53 -13.94 -20.91
C ILE A 425 20.85 -14.70 -20.70
N GLU A 426 21.93 -14.23 -21.31
CA GLU A 426 23.28 -14.78 -21.16
C GLU A 426 23.75 -14.70 -19.68
N THR A 427 23.51 -13.55 -19.02
CA THR A 427 23.86 -13.39 -17.61
C THR A 427 23.06 -14.33 -16.73
N ARG A 428 21.76 -14.51 -17.03
CA ARG A 428 20.91 -15.44 -16.28
C ARG A 428 21.36 -16.90 -16.49
N HIS A 429 21.74 -17.28 -17.69
CA HIS A 429 22.29 -18.62 -17.96
C HIS A 429 23.60 -18.85 -17.20
N GLN A 430 24.51 -17.87 -17.18
CA GLN A 430 25.77 -17.97 -16.44
C GLN A 430 25.49 -18.22 -14.94
N VAL A 431 24.54 -17.50 -14.33
CA VAL A 431 24.15 -17.73 -12.92
C VAL A 431 23.63 -19.14 -12.70
N PHE A 432 22.81 -19.69 -13.61
CA PHE A 432 22.34 -21.06 -13.52
C PHE A 432 23.46 -22.09 -13.69
N ASP A 433 24.42 -21.86 -14.58
CA ASP A 433 25.58 -22.74 -14.77
C ASP A 433 26.44 -22.78 -13.50
N GLU A 434 26.65 -21.64 -12.84
CA GLU A 434 27.37 -21.56 -11.55
C GLU A 434 26.63 -22.31 -10.43
N ILE A 435 25.30 -22.20 -10.36
CA ILE A 435 24.47 -22.95 -9.41
C ILE A 435 24.58 -24.46 -9.68
N LEU A 436 24.52 -24.90 -10.93
CA LEU A 436 24.65 -26.31 -11.29
C LEU A 436 26.04 -26.85 -10.94
N ALA A 437 27.09 -26.08 -11.20
CA ALA A 437 28.46 -26.42 -10.84
C ALA A 437 28.61 -26.57 -9.31
N PHE A 438 28.04 -25.66 -8.52
CA PHE A 438 28.00 -25.76 -7.07
C PHE A 438 27.24 -27.01 -6.60
N HIS A 439 26.09 -27.31 -7.16
CA HIS A 439 25.32 -28.51 -6.81
C HIS A 439 26.09 -29.80 -7.10
N ALA A 440 26.80 -29.89 -8.22
CA ALA A 440 27.65 -31.03 -8.55
C ALA A 440 28.79 -31.19 -7.53
N HIS A 441 29.45 -30.08 -7.15
CA HIS A 441 30.47 -30.06 -6.11
C HIS A 441 29.94 -30.53 -4.75
N ALA A 442 28.78 -29.98 -4.30
CA ALA A 442 28.14 -30.32 -3.04
C ALA A 442 27.77 -31.80 -2.99
N LYS A 443 27.17 -32.35 -4.05
CA LYS A 443 26.80 -33.76 -4.16
C LYS A 443 28.04 -34.65 -4.06
N ALA A 444 29.12 -34.34 -4.78
CA ALA A 444 30.35 -35.13 -4.76
C ALA A 444 31.01 -35.17 -3.37
N ARG A 445 30.82 -34.13 -2.54
CA ARG A 445 31.40 -34.02 -1.21
C ARG A 445 30.53 -34.67 -0.14
N LEU A 446 29.21 -34.44 -0.16
CA LEU A 446 28.26 -34.97 0.82
C LEU A 446 27.99 -36.48 0.64
N CYS A 447 28.14 -37.07 -0.53
CA CYS A 447 28.01 -38.49 -0.78
C CYS A 447 29.27 -39.32 -0.36
N ARG A 448 30.32 -38.66 0.17
CA ARG A 448 31.52 -39.34 0.67
C ARG A 448 31.48 -39.59 2.19
N HIS A 449 30.42 -39.14 2.85
CA HIS A 449 30.11 -39.35 4.25
C HIS A 449 28.77 -40.11 4.39
#